data_3c473a09f846e5bf70ed211f1735d75e
#
_entry.id   3c473a09f846e5bf70ed211f1735d75e
#
_cell.length_a   1.000
_cell.length_b   1.000
_cell.length_c   1.000
_cell.angle_alpha   90.00
_cell.angle_beta   90.00
_cell.angle_gamma   90.00
#
_symmetry.space_group_name_H-M   'P 1'
#
loop_
_entity.id
_entity.type
_entity.pdbx_description
1 polymer ?
#
loop_
_entity_poly.entity_id
_entity_poly.type
_entity_poly.pdbx_seq_one_letter_code
_entity_poly.pdbx_strand_id
1 'polypeptide(L)'
;MAKKKRVWELDFWRGLAIILVVFDHAFFDYARIFSAWENCGVPLLEKINEISVSYLTGDVRFFWRPAFLFLFFCVSGICTSMSKNNFLRGVKLWCVALCISVITFIAEALGGQGTFVLFGVLHCLAAIILIYSLVDFIIRGAFFIIEKISKKPINEIIKVAVNATIMFVICAVTLYVNFKYNPRFYDVEKNYAISELDGKIFGILFFTNEWWTADYFPIFPFISFFFFGAGISKILYRKKKTLFPLLDGCWHNVFSAAGRHSLAVYLLGQVVALGMGVLLSLAFLGTTLLFS
;
A
#
# COMPACT_ATOMS: atom_id res chain seq x y z
N MET A 1 4.14 33.67 -7.80
CA MET A 1 4.06 32.73 -6.67
C MET A 1 5.23 31.75 -6.74
N ALA A 2 6.14 31.77 -5.78
CA ALA A 2 7.26 30.83 -5.77
C ALA A 2 6.75 29.39 -5.64
N LYS A 3 7.13 28.52 -6.59
CA LYS A 3 6.78 27.10 -6.61
C LYS A 3 7.31 26.47 -5.32
N LYS A 4 6.43 25.98 -4.43
CA LYS A 4 6.79 25.38 -3.15
C LYS A 4 7.79 24.25 -3.40
N LYS A 5 9.02 24.38 -2.89
CA LYS A 5 10.08 23.39 -3.09
C LYS A 5 9.60 22.03 -2.54
N ARG A 6 9.54 21.01 -3.39
CA ARG A 6 9.10 19.67 -3.02
C ARG A 6 10.21 18.99 -2.20
N VAL A 7 9.82 18.00 -1.40
CA VAL A 7 10.73 17.17 -0.63
C VAL A 7 11.04 15.96 -1.50
N TRP A 8 12.17 16.01 -2.20
CA TRP A 8 12.55 15.03 -3.24
C TRP A 8 12.68 13.60 -2.70
N GLU A 9 13.23 13.45 -1.50
CA GLU A 9 13.41 12.13 -0.88
C GLU A 9 12.08 11.40 -0.63
N LEU A 10 11.00 12.14 -0.33
CA LEU A 10 9.67 11.52 -0.17
C LEU A 10 9.07 11.08 -1.51
N ASP A 11 9.29 11.87 -2.56
CA ASP A 11 8.89 11.48 -3.91
C ASP A 11 9.71 10.28 -4.38
N PHE A 12 11.03 10.24 -4.10
CA PHE A 12 11.92 9.12 -4.42
C PHE A 12 11.47 7.82 -3.74
N TRP A 13 11.32 7.82 -2.41
CA TRP A 13 10.95 6.62 -1.66
C TRP A 13 9.56 6.12 -2.03
N ARG A 14 8.62 7.03 -2.31
CA ARG A 14 7.29 6.66 -2.80
C ARG A 14 7.36 6.02 -4.18
N GLY A 15 8.20 6.57 -5.06
CA GLY A 15 8.40 6.03 -6.40
C GLY A 15 9.05 4.66 -6.39
N LEU A 16 10.08 4.48 -5.56
CA LEU A 16 10.70 3.17 -5.38
C LEU A 16 9.69 2.14 -4.86
N ALA A 17 8.95 2.49 -3.79
CA ALA A 17 7.97 1.59 -3.21
C ALA A 17 6.88 1.19 -4.23
N ILE A 18 6.33 2.13 -5.00
CA ILE A 18 5.26 1.83 -5.95
C ILE A 18 5.76 1.00 -7.13
N ILE A 19 6.99 1.21 -7.61
CA ILE A 19 7.58 0.38 -8.65
C ILE A 19 7.72 -1.06 -8.15
N LEU A 20 8.21 -1.26 -6.93
CA LEU A 20 8.34 -2.60 -6.34
C LEU A 20 6.98 -3.28 -6.15
N VAL A 21 5.94 -2.53 -5.74
CA VAL A 21 4.57 -3.05 -5.66
C VAL A 21 4.06 -3.48 -7.04
N VAL A 22 4.27 -2.68 -8.09
CA VAL A 22 3.85 -3.04 -9.46
C VAL A 22 4.57 -4.30 -9.95
N PHE A 23 5.86 -4.43 -9.64
CA PHE A 23 6.63 -5.65 -9.94
C PHE A 23 6.06 -6.89 -9.22
N ASP A 24 5.80 -6.81 -7.93
CA ASP A 24 5.20 -7.92 -7.16
C ASP A 24 3.86 -8.37 -7.74
N HIS A 25 3.02 -7.41 -8.15
CA HIS A 25 1.74 -7.68 -8.79
C HIS A 25 1.90 -8.33 -10.17
N ALA A 26 2.84 -7.88 -11.00
CA ALA A 26 3.09 -8.47 -12.30
C ALA A 26 3.50 -9.96 -12.19
N PHE A 27 4.37 -10.30 -11.25
CA PHE A 27 4.71 -11.69 -10.99
C PHE A 27 3.53 -12.51 -10.45
N PHE A 28 2.68 -11.89 -9.61
CA PHE A 28 1.46 -12.53 -9.14
C PHE A 28 0.51 -12.84 -10.32
N ASP A 29 0.31 -11.88 -11.20
CA ASP A 29 -0.57 -12.03 -12.37
C ASP A 29 -0.07 -13.15 -13.28
N TYR A 30 1.24 -13.17 -13.60
CA TYR A 30 1.82 -14.18 -14.48
C TYR A 30 1.84 -15.59 -13.89
N ALA A 31 1.92 -15.72 -12.57
CA ALA A 31 1.87 -17.01 -11.91
C ALA A 31 0.44 -17.52 -11.64
N ARG A 32 -0.55 -16.62 -11.49
CA ARG A 32 -1.90 -16.98 -11.05
C ARG A 32 -2.97 -16.79 -12.12
N ILE A 33 -3.02 -15.62 -12.74
CA ILE A 33 -4.01 -15.31 -13.78
C ILE A 33 -3.63 -16.03 -15.08
N PHE A 34 -2.35 -16.03 -15.41
CA PHE A 34 -1.82 -16.73 -16.61
C PHE A 34 -1.23 -18.09 -16.26
N SER A 35 -1.81 -18.82 -15.31
CA SER A 35 -1.37 -20.17 -14.92
C SER A 35 -1.43 -21.19 -16.06
N ALA A 36 -2.30 -20.98 -17.08
CA ALA A 36 -2.34 -21.77 -18.31
C ALA A 36 -1.02 -21.76 -19.11
N TRP A 37 -0.06 -20.86 -18.78
CA TRP A 37 1.28 -20.89 -19.37
C TRP A 37 2.14 -22.04 -18.84
N GLU A 38 1.77 -22.66 -17.72
CA GLU A 38 2.42 -23.87 -17.24
C GLU A 38 2.13 -25.04 -18.19
N ASN A 39 3.17 -25.65 -18.72
CA ASN A 39 3.08 -26.77 -19.67
C ASN A 39 2.31 -26.48 -20.97
N CYS A 40 2.31 -25.24 -21.45
CA CYS A 40 1.61 -24.85 -22.68
C CYS A 40 2.36 -25.22 -23.98
N GLY A 41 3.56 -25.79 -23.88
CA GLY A 41 4.40 -26.14 -25.02
C GLY A 41 5.13 -24.96 -25.68
N VAL A 42 5.04 -23.75 -25.08
CA VAL A 42 5.75 -22.54 -25.53
C VAL A 42 6.85 -22.19 -24.51
N PRO A 43 8.13 -22.46 -24.82
CA PRO A 43 9.24 -22.33 -23.84
C PRO A 43 9.35 -20.94 -23.21
N LEU A 44 8.99 -19.88 -23.94
CA LEU A 44 9.02 -18.51 -23.42
C LEU A 44 7.98 -18.29 -22.30
N LEU A 45 6.73 -18.74 -22.53
CA LEU A 45 5.63 -18.56 -21.58
C LEU A 45 5.84 -19.44 -20.35
N GLU A 46 6.26 -20.69 -20.55
CA GLU A 46 6.60 -21.61 -19.46
C GLU A 46 7.72 -21.02 -18.59
N LYS A 47 8.75 -20.43 -19.20
CA LYS A 47 9.85 -19.81 -18.47
C LYS A 47 9.41 -18.57 -17.66
N ILE A 48 8.53 -17.74 -18.23
CA ILE A 48 7.96 -16.58 -17.51
C ILE A 48 7.13 -17.06 -16.31
N ASN A 49 6.29 -18.09 -16.50
CA ASN A 49 5.50 -18.67 -15.42
C ASN A 49 6.40 -19.29 -14.34
N GLU A 50 7.39 -20.11 -14.71
CA GLU A 50 8.36 -20.72 -13.77
C GLU A 50 9.06 -19.66 -12.91
N ILE A 51 9.59 -18.59 -13.54
CA ILE A 51 10.23 -17.48 -12.82
C ILE A 51 9.24 -16.80 -11.87
N SER A 52 8.00 -16.58 -12.31
CA SER A 52 6.97 -15.92 -11.53
C SER A 52 6.55 -16.77 -10.32
N VAL A 53 6.35 -18.06 -10.51
CA VAL A 53 6.05 -19.01 -9.43
C VAL A 53 7.22 -19.11 -8.45
N SER A 54 8.46 -19.26 -8.97
CA SER A 54 9.67 -19.29 -8.14
C SER A 54 9.84 -18.02 -7.31
N TYR A 55 9.54 -16.85 -7.88
CA TYR A 55 9.55 -15.59 -7.13
C TYR A 55 8.47 -15.59 -6.04
N LEU A 56 7.23 -16.02 -6.34
CA LEU A 56 6.12 -15.99 -5.37
C LEU A 56 6.34 -16.91 -4.19
N THR A 57 6.96 -18.07 -4.41
CA THR A 57 7.21 -19.10 -3.37
C THR A 57 8.58 -19.00 -2.73
N GLY A 58 9.46 -18.17 -3.29
CA GLY A 58 10.86 -18.08 -2.89
C GLY A 58 11.13 -17.13 -1.73
N ASP A 59 12.27 -17.34 -1.08
CA ASP A 59 12.75 -16.53 0.04
C ASP A 59 12.94 -15.06 -0.31
N VAL A 60 13.25 -14.76 -1.57
CA VAL A 60 13.44 -13.37 -2.04
C VAL A 60 12.18 -12.55 -1.76
N ARG A 61 11.01 -13.02 -2.19
CA ARG A 61 9.75 -12.32 -1.96
C ARG A 61 9.40 -12.24 -0.48
N PHE A 62 9.70 -13.29 0.27
CA PHE A 62 9.44 -13.35 1.71
C PHE A 62 10.11 -12.18 2.45
N PHE A 63 11.36 -11.85 2.13
CA PHE A 63 12.08 -10.74 2.76
C PHE A 63 11.75 -9.37 2.12
N TRP A 64 11.61 -9.32 0.80
CA TRP A 64 11.42 -8.05 0.10
C TRP A 64 10.01 -7.48 0.22
N ARG A 65 8.99 -8.33 0.15
CA ARG A 65 7.59 -7.88 0.19
C ARG A 65 7.25 -7.12 1.47
N PRO A 66 7.56 -7.59 2.69
CA PRO A 66 7.36 -6.82 3.90
C PRO A 66 8.13 -5.49 3.91
N ALA A 67 9.35 -5.46 3.38
CA ALA A 67 10.19 -4.27 3.37
C ALA A 67 9.60 -3.15 2.48
N PHE A 68 9.22 -3.46 1.25
CA PHE A 68 8.65 -2.43 0.37
C PHE A 68 7.21 -2.05 0.77
N LEU A 69 6.43 -2.94 1.36
CA LEU A 69 5.13 -2.61 1.94
C LEU A 69 5.29 -1.71 3.16
N PHE A 70 6.23 -2.02 4.05
CA PHE A 70 6.59 -1.10 5.14
C PHE A 70 6.94 0.28 4.59
N LEU A 71 7.82 0.35 3.59
CA LEU A 71 8.23 1.60 2.96
C LEU A 71 7.03 2.35 2.37
N PHE A 72 6.15 1.67 1.64
CA PHE A 72 4.97 2.25 1.01
C PHE A 72 4.01 2.90 2.01
N PHE A 73 3.64 2.16 3.06
CA PHE A 73 2.73 2.66 4.09
C PHE A 73 3.40 3.73 4.98
N CYS A 74 4.67 3.55 5.35
CA CYS A 74 5.44 4.50 6.14
C CYS A 74 5.58 5.85 5.41
N VAL A 75 6.00 5.85 4.14
CA VAL A 75 6.11 7.09 3.35
C VAL A 75 4.75 7.74 3.16
N SER A 76 3.68 6.96 2.99
CA SER A 76 2.32 7.51 2.93
C SER A 76 1.93 8.20 4.24
N GLY A 77 2.32 7.65 5.39
CA GLY A 77 2.19 8.26 6.72
C GLY A 77 3.01 9.55 6.85
N ILE A 78 4.27 9.55 6.41
CA ILE A 78 5.11 10.76 6.40
C ILE A 78 4.45 11.89 5.58
N CYS A 79 3.83 11.55 4.47
CA CYS A 79 3.17 12.51 3.59
C CYS A 79 1.93 13.18 4.20
N THR A 80 1.43 12.73 5.35
CA THR A 80 0.32 13.39 6.06
C THR A 80 0.64 14.83 6.43
N SER A 81 1.90 15.13 6.79
CA SER A 81 2.35 16.50 7.09
C SER A 81 2.45 17.39 5.85
N MET A 82 2.60 16.81 4.66
CA MET A 82 2.68 17.55 3.38
C MET A 82 1.29 17.85 2.82
N SER A 83 0.30 17.04 3.16
CA SER A 83 -1.08 17.17 2.67
C SER A 83 -1.77 18.41 3.25
N LYS A 84 -2.60 19.06 2.42
CA LYS A 84 -3.47 20.16 2.87
C LYS A 84 -4.69 19.63 3.63
N ASN A 85 -5.24 18.50 3.17
CA ASN A 85 -6.41 17.87 3.78
C ASN A 85 -6.30 16.35 3.60
N ASN A 86 -6.02 15.65 4.71
CA ASN A 86 -5.87 14.19 4.71
C ASN A 86 -7.22 13.48 4.58
N PHE A 87 -8.30 14.06 5.12
CA PHE A 87 -9.63 13.48 4.97
C PHE A 87 -10.05 13.40 3.49
N LEU A 88 -9.95 14.52 2.76
CA LEU A 88 -10.24 14.53 1.31
C LEU A 88 -9.32 13.60 0.52
N ARG A 89 -8.05 13.47 0.94
CA ARG A 89 -7.10 12.51 0.34
C ARG A 89 -7.59 11.08 0.53
N GLY A 90 -8.04 10.73 1.74
CA GLY A 90 -8.59 9.41 2.06
C GLY A 90 -9.86 9.11 1.27
N VAL A 91 -10.82 10.06 1.25
CA VAL A 91 -12.08 9.92 0.49
C VAL A 91 -11.82 9.72 -1.02
N LYS A 92 -10.96 10.54 -1.63
CA LYS A 92 -10.59 10.37 -3.05
C LYS A 92 -9.99 9.01 -3.35
N LEU A 93 -9.10 8.54 -2.48
CA LEU A 93 -8.48 7.23 -2.64
C LEU A 93 -9.49 6.11 -2.46
N TRP A 94 -10.43 6.26 -1.53
CA TRP A 94 -11.53 5.32 -1.31
C TRP A 94 -12.42 5.21 -2.55
N CYS A 95 -12.79 6.34 -3.16
CA CYS A 95 -13.57 6.33 -4.41
C CYS A 95 -12.82 5.59 -5.54
N VAL A 96 -11.52 5.81 -5.70
CA VAL A 96 -10.71 5.08 -6.69
C VAL A 96 -10.70 3.58 -6.38
N ALA A 97 -10.53 3.20 -5.11
CA ALA A 97 -10.55 1.81 -4.68
C ALA A 97 -11.90 1.13 -4.99
N LEU A 98 -13.02 1.80 -4.73
CA LEU A 98 -14.36 1.30 -5.10
C LEU A 98 -14.52 1.14 -6.62
N CYS A 99 -14.01 2.07 -7.42
CA CYS A 99 -14.03 1.93 -8.89
C CYS A 99 -13.27 0.66 -9.32
N ILE A 100 -12.13 0.35 -8.69
CA ILE A 100 -11.39 -0.89 -8.97
C ILE A 100 -12.22 -2.11 -8.59
N SER A 101 -12.88 -2.12 -7.43
CA SER A 101 -13.75 -3.23 -7.04
C SER A 101 -14.87 -3.47 -8.04
N VAL A 102 -15.50 -2.40 -8.54
CA VAL A 102 -16.55 -2.53 -9.57
C VAL A 102 -16.00 -3.09 -10.89
N ILE A 103 -14.85 -2.57 -11.34
CA ILE A 103 -14.21 -3.03 -12.59
C ILE A 103 -13.80 -4.50 -12.48
N THR A 104 -13.17 -4.88 -11.38
CA THR A 104 -12.70 -6.27 -11.16
C THR A 104 -13.87 -7.23 -10.92
N PHE A 105 -14.95 -6.78 -10.29
CA PHE A 105 -16.20 -7.55 -10.18
C PHE A 105 -16.81 -7.86 -11.54
N ILE A 106 -16.87 -6.85 -12.44
CA ILE A 106 -17.34 -7.05 -13.82
C ILE A 106 -16.42 -8.01 -14.57
N ALA A 107 -15.09 -7.87 -14.42
CA ALA A 107 -14.12 -8.75 -15.05
C ALA A 107 -14.31 -10.21 -14.60
N GLU A 108 -14.55 -10.45 -13.31
CA GLU A 108 -14.83 -11.77 -12.77
C GLU A 108 -16.16 -12.35 -13.32
N ALA A 109 -17.19 -11.52 -13.38
CA ALA A 109 -18.48 -11.92 -13.95
C ALA A 109 -18.42 -12.27 -15.45
N LEU A 110 -17.43 -11.72 -16.17
CA LEU A 110 -17.17 -12.03 -17.58
C LEU A 110 -16.25 -13.24 -17.81
N GLY A 111 -15.88 -13.97 -16.76
CA GLY A 111 -15.08 -15.20 -16.83
C GLY A 111 -13.65 -15.10 -16.32
N GLY A 112 -13.25 -13.94 -15.83
CA GLY A 112 -11.92 -13.73 -15.18
C GLY A 112 -11.89 -14.28 -13.75
N GLN A 113 -11.79 -15.60 -13.59
CA GLN A 113 -11.79 -16.24 -12.26
C GLN A 113 -10.68 -15.69 -11.35
N GLY A 114 -11.05 -15.33 -10.12
CA GLY A 114 -10.10 -14.87 -9.09
C GLY A 114 -9.55 -13.46 -9.32
N THR A 115 -10.20 -12.63 -10.13
CA THR A 115 -9.78 -11.24 -10.40
C THR A 115 -10.43 -10.23 -9.45
N PHE A 116 -11.51 -10.58 -8.75
CA PHE A 116 -12.26 -9.66 -7.91
C PHE A 116 -11.44 -9.14 -6.73
N VAL A 117 -11.37 -7.82 -6.61
CA VAL A 117 -10.72 -7.10 -5.50
C VAL A 117 -11.79 -6.53 -4.57
N LEU A 118 -12.04 -7.20 -3.44
CA LEU A 118 -12.99 -6.73 -2.44
C LEU A 118 -12.36 -5.69 -1.50
N PHE A 119 -11.16 -5.98 -0.98
CA PHE A 119 -10.44 -5.10 -0.05
C PHE A 119 -8.93 -5.18 -0.32
N GLY A 120 -8.46 -4.43 -1.31
CA GLY A 120 -7.06 -4.40 -1.73
C GLY A 120 -6.24 -3.30 -1.06
N VAL A 121 -4.99 -3.14 -1.50
CA VAL A 121 -4.01 -2.19 -0.95
C VAL A 121 -4.52 -0.74 -0.93
N LEU A 122 -5.29 -0.32 -1.95
CA LEU A 122 -5.84 1.04 -1.99
C LEU A 122 -6.98 1.24 -0.99
N HIS A 123 -7.83 0.22 -0.77
CA HIS A 123 -8.86 0.25 0.29
C HIS A 123 -8.21 0.35 1.67
N CYS A 124 -7.24 -0.51 1.94
CA CYS A 124 -6.47 -0.51 3.18
C CYS A 124 -5.83 0.87 3.43
N LEU A 125 -5.10 1.42 2.45
CA LEU A 125 -4.46 2.71 2.59
C LEU A 125 -5.46 3.86 2.77
N ALA A 126 -6.59 3.85 2.06
CA ALA A 126 -7.64 4.84 2.19
C ALA A 126 -8.28 4.80 3.58
N ALA A 127 -8.64 3.61 4.07
CA ALA A 127 -9.16 3.40 5.43
C ALA A 127 -8.21 3.94 6.49
N ILE A 128 -6.92 3.60 6.40
CA ILE A 128 -5.89 4.06 7.35
C ILE A 128 -5.74 5.59 7.31
N ILE A 129 -5.78 6.22 6.13
CA ILE A 129 -5.74 7.69 6.01
C ILE A 129 -6.97 8.34 6.66
N LEU A 130 -8.16 7.74 6.51
CA LEU A 130 -9.38 8.23 7.15
C LEU A 130 -9.31 8.09 8.67
N ILE A 131 -8.84 6.94 9.18
CA ILE A 131 -8.59 6.71 10.62
C ILE A 131 -7.60 7.75 11.15
N TYR A 132 -6.47 7.97 10.47
CA TYR A 132 -5.50 9.00 10.82
C TYR A 132 -6.14 10.39 10.86
N SER A 133 -6.99 10.71 9.88
CA SER A 133 -7.65 12.02 9.80
C SER A 133 -8.59 12.26 10.98
N LEU A 134 -9.29 11.22 11.43
CA LEU A 134 -10.13 11.26 12.63
C LEU A 134 -9.28 11.47 13.89
N VAL A 135 -8.19 10.72 14.03
CA VAL A 135 -7.26 10.87 15.17
C VAL A 135 -6.66 12.28 15.21
N ASP A 136 -6.17 12.79 14.08
CA ASP A 136 -5.60 14.15 13.99
C ASP A 136 -6.66 15.23 14.29
N PHE A 137 -7.92 15.03 13.89
CA PHE A 137 -9.04 15.91 14.22
C PHE A 137 -9.32 15.93 15.72
N ILE A 138 -9.38 14.76 16.37
CA ILE A 138 -9.59 14.63 17.82
C ILE A 138 -8.47 15.33 18.60
N ILE A 139 -7.20 15.12 18.21
CA ILE A 139 -6.03 15.72 18.87
C ILE A 139 -6.09 17.26 18.75
N ARG A 140 -6.39 17.78 17.56
CA ARG A 140 -6.52 19.23 17.34
C ARG A 140 -7.67 19.83 18.14
N GLY A 141 -8.80 19.12 18.19
CA GLY A 141 -9.96 19.50 19.02
C GLY A 141 -9.60 19.57 20.51
N ALA A 142 -8.87 18.56 21.00
CA ALA A 142 -8.40 18.55 22.39
C ALA A 142 -7.48 19.74 22.71
N PHE A 143 -6.50 20.05 21.85
CA PHE A 143 -5.66 21.22 22.03
C PHE A 143 -6.47 22.52 22.02
N PHE A 144 -7.42 22.67 21.10
CA PHE A 144 -8.27 23.85 21.02
C PHE A 144 -9.10 24.03 22.31
N ILE A 145 -9.67 22.98 22.86
CA ILE A 145 -10.44 23.00 24.10
C ILE A 145 -9.55 23.40 25.28
N ILE A 146 -8.35 22.79 25.41
CA ILE A 146 -7.39 23.08 26.48
C ILE A 146 -6.96 24.56 26.42
N GLU A 147 -6.63 25.09 25.26
CA GLU A 147 -6.24 26.49 25.07
C GLU A 147 -7.38 27.44 25.43
N LYS A 148 -8.62 27.08 25.08
CA LYS A 148 -9.82 27.87 25.41
C LYS A 148 -10.08 27.92 26.93
N ILE A 149 -9.91 26.79 27.62
CA ILE A 149 -10.11 26.69 29.08
C ILE A 149 -8.98 27.39 29.83
N SER A 150 -7.72 27.13 29.44
CA SER A 150 -6.54 27.69 30.12
C SER A 150 -6.32 29.17 29.81
N LYS A 151 -7.00 29.70 28.76
CA LYS A 151 -6.79 31.06 28.21
C LYS A 151 -5.31 31.35 27.85
N LYS A 152 -4.52 30.31 27.65
CA LYS A 152 -3.09 30.39 27.28
C LYS A 152 -2.79 29.47 26.11
N PRO A 153 -2.00 29.91 25.11
CA PRO A 153 -1.58 29.04 24.02
C PRO A 153 -0.64 27.96 24.53
N ILE A 154 -0.81 26.72 24.08
CA ILE A 154 0.11 25.62 24.35
C ILE A 154 1.37 25.82 23.52
N ASN A 155 2.53 25.58 24.13
CA ASN A 155 3.81 25.63 23.41
C ASN A 155 3.80 24.69 22.21
N GLU A 156 4.21 25.19 21.04
CA GLU A 156 4.25 24.43 19.80
C GLU A 156 5.14 23.18 19.87
N ILE A 157 6.21 23.20 20.70
CA ILE A 157 7.05 22.03 20.93
C ILE A 157 6.25 20.94 21.65
N ILE A 158 5.45 21.32 22.65
CA ILE A 158 4.59 20.39 23.39
C ILE A 158 3.54 19.78 22.46
N LYS A 159 2.89 20.59 21.61
CA LYS A 159 1.93 20.09 20.62
C LYS A 159 2.58 19.05 19.69
N VAL A 160 3.79 19.33 19.22
CA VAL A 160 4.54 18.40 18.35
C VAL A 160 4.89 17.12 19.09
N ALA A 161 5.43 17.22 20.31
CA ALA A 161 5.82 16.08 21.12
C ALA A 161 4.60 15.18 21.42
N VAL A 162 3.50 15.75 21.89
CA VAL A 162 2.26 15.00 22.17
C VAL A 162 1.71 14.33 20.91
N ASN A 163 1.64 15.06 19.80
CA ASN A 163 1.19 14.47 18.52
C ASN A 163 2.07 13.28 18.10
N ALA A 164 3.40 13.45 18.13
CA ALA A 164 4.32 12.38 17.75
C ALA A 164 4.19 11.17 18.69
N THR A 165 4.13 11.41 20.00
CA THR A 165 3.95 10.36 21.00
C THR A 165 2.67 9.57 20.76
N ILE A 166 1.53 10.24 20.52
CA ILE A 166 0.27 9.57 20.23
C ILE A 166 0.38 8.69 18.98
N MET A 167 1.03 9.17 17.90
CA MET A 167 1.23 8.38 16.67
C MET A 167 2.08 7.13 16.94
N PHE A 168 3.18 7.25 17.73
CA PHE A 168 4.00 6.09 18.09
C PHE A 168 3.30 5.14 19.08
N VAL A 169 2.48 5.64 19.99
CA VAL A 169 1.67 4.79 20.87
C VAL A 169 0.65 3.99 20.03
N ILE A 170 -0.05 4.62 19.09
CA ILE A 170 -0.96 3.91 18.18
C ILE A 170 -0.18 2.87 17.37
N CYS A 171 1.00 3.22 16.84
CA CYS A 171 1.87 2.27 16.16
C CYS A 171 2.21 1.06 17.05
N ALA A 172 2.66 1.28 18.27
CA ALA A 172 3.02 0.20 19.19
C ALA A 172 1.84 -0.69 19.57
N VAL A 173 0.68 -0.08 19.88
CA VAL A 173 -0.55 -0.81 20.21
C VAL A 173 -1.03 -1.64 19.02
N THR A 174 -1.04 -1.06 17.81
CA THR A 174 -1.48 -1.78 16.62
C THR A 174 -0.52 -2.89 16.20
N LEU A 175 0.80 -2.73 16.42
CA LEU A 175 1.77 -3.82 16.28
C LEU A 175 1.53 -4.93 17.29
N TYR A 176 1.32 -4.60 18.55
CA TYR A 176 1.02 -5.60 19.59
C TYR A 176 -0.25 -6.39 19.26
N VAL A 177 -1.32 -5.70 18.83
CA VAL A 177 -2.57 -6.33 18.40
C VAL A 177 -2.31 -7.26 17.20
N ASN A 178 -1.52 -6.82 16.22
CA ASN A 178 -1.16 -7.66 15.09
C ASN A 178 -0.41 -8.93 15.52
N PHE A 179 0.61 -8.83 16.39
CA PHE A 179 1.35 -10.00 16.87
C PHE A 179 0.48 -10.96 17.69
N LYS A 180 -0.50 -10.44 18.41
CA LYS A 180 -1.42 -11.27 19.20
C LYS A 180 -2.39 -12.06 18.31
N TYR A 181 -2.97 -11.44 17.28
CA TYR A 181 -4.03 -12.03 16.45
C TYR A 181 -3.57 -12.54 15.09
N ASN A 182 -2.37 -12.15 14.62
CA ASN A 182 -1.72 -12.64 13.42
C ASN A 182 -0.29 -13.13 13.71
N PRO A 183 -0.07 -14.10 14.63
CA PRO A 183 1.29 -14.52 15.00
C PRO A 183 2.07 -15.12 13.84
N ARG A 184 1.39 -15.57 12.80
CA ARG A 184 1.97 -16.23 11.61
C ARG A 184 2.05 -15.31 10.38
N PHE A 185 2.01 -14.00 10.57
CA PHE A 185 2.10 -13.03 9.45
C PHE A 185 3.34 -13.26 8.55
N TYR A 186 4.39 -13.85 9.10
CA TYR A 186 5.65 -14.18 8.42
C TYR A 186 5.86 -15.69 8.22
N ASP A 187 4.80 -16.51 8.27
CA ASP A 187 4.91 -17.94 8.03
C ASP A 187 5.19 -18.21 6.55
N VAL A 188 6.39 -18.74 6.27
CA VAL A 188 6.91 -18.98 4.92
C VAL A 188 6.08 -20.04 4.19
N GLU A 189 5.64 -21.09 4.89
CA GLU A 189 4.96 -22.23 4.25
C GLU A 189 3.56 -21.89 3.74
N LYS A 190 2.89 -20.90 4.33
CA LYS A 190 1.49 -20.62 4.02
C LYS A 190 1.27 -19.31 3.26
N ASN A 191 2.28 -18.44 3.14
CA ASN A 191 2.17 -17.09 2.53
C ASN A 191 1.02 -16.22 3.06
N TYR A 192 0.24 -16.69 4.04
CA TYR A 192 -0.90 -16.03 4.66
C TYR A 192 -0.82 -16.17 6.17
N ALA A 193 -0.93 -15.08 6.88
CA ALA A 193 -1.21 -15.12 8.30
C ALA A 193 -2.64 -15.60 8.49
N ILE A 194 -2.83 -16.58 9.37
CA ILE A 194 -4.15 -17.04 9.77
C ILE A 194 -4.52 -16.28 11.03
N SER A 195 -5.61 -15.54 10.98
CA SER A 195 -6.19 -14.92 12.16
C SER A 195 -6.86 -16.01 13.04
N GLU A 196 -6.69 -15.89 14.36
CA GLU A 196 -7.49 -16.68 15.30
C GLU A 196 -8.96 -16.24 15.34
N LEU A 197 -9.25 -15.07 14.72
CA LEU A 197 -10.57 -14.48 14.63
C LEU A 197 -11.15 -14.76 13.23
N ASP A 198 -11.96 -15.81 13.13
CA ASP A 198 -12.70 -16.12 11.92
C ASP A 198 -13.93 -15.25 11.78
N GLY A 199 -14.27 -14.87 10.54
CA GLY A 199 -15.46 -14.12 10.21
C GLY A 199 -15.23 -12.98 9.22
N LYS A 200 -16.25 -12.67 8.42
CA LYS A 200 -16.17 -11.71 7.30
C LYS A 200 -15.74 -10.29 7.70
N ILE A 201 -16.13 -9.84 8.90
CA ILE A 201 -15.76 -8.50 9.40
C ILE A 201 -14.27 -8.47 9.79
N PHE A 202 -13.76 -9.54 10.36
CA PHE A 202 -12.36 -9.64 10.77
C PHE A 202 -11.40 -9.70 9.59
N GLY A 203 -11.84 -10.15 8.41
CA GLY A 203 -11.05 -10.10 7.18
C GLY A 203 -10.65 -8.69 6.74
N ILE A 204 -11.39 -7.64 7.13
CA ILE A 204 -10.97 -6.25 6.91
C ILE A 204 -9.82 -5.87 7.85
N LEU A 205 -9.80 -6.41 9.06
CA LEU A 205 -8.83 -6.06 10.09
C LEU A 205 -7.58 -6.92 10.03
N PHE A 206 -7.73 -8.24 9.89
CA PHE A 206 -6.66 -9.23 9.97
C PHE A 206 -6.67 -10.16 8.77
N PHE A 207 -5.53 -10.77 8.46
CA PHE A 207 -5.48 -11.84 7.47
C PHE A 207 -6.31 -13.03 7.92
N THR A 208 -7.18 -13.53 7.02
CA THR A 208 -8.04 -14.69 7.25
C THR A 208 -8.08 -15.57 6.00
N ASN A 209 -8.27 -16.87 6.19
CA ASN A 209 -8.41 -17.83 5.08
C ASN A 209 -9.78 -17.77 4.40
N GLU A 210 -10.78 -17.12 5.02
CA GLU A 210 -12.12 -17.02 4.47
C GLU A 210 -12.24 -16.00 3.32
N TRP A 211 -11.28 -15.10 3.20
CA TRP A 211 -11.29 -14.04 2.19
C TRP A 211 -10.35 -14.35 1.04
N TRP A 212 -10.91 -14.98 0.00
CA TRP A 212 -10.22 -15.21 -1.26
C TRP A 212 -10.58 -14.10 -2.23
N THR A 213 -9.77 -13.04 -2.24
CA THR A 213 -9.89 -11.95 -3.21
C THR A 213 -8.52 -11.61 -3.77
N ALA A 214 -8.48 -11.17 -5.02
CA ALA A 214 -7.25 -10.60 -5.56
C ALA A 214 -6.82 -9.37 -4.74
N ASP A 215 -5.52 -9.13 -4.64
CA ASP A 215 -4.93 -7.96 -3.95
C ASP A 215 -5.48 -7.76 -2.51
N TYR A 216 -5.52 -8.84 -1.71
CA TYR A 216 -6.06 -8.78 -0.35
C TYR A 216 -5.06 -8.13 0.64
N PHE A 217 -5.48 -7.01 1.26
CA PHE A 217 -4.68 -6.24 2.22
C PHE A 217 -5.53 -5.80 3.43
N PRO A 218 -5.53 -6.52 4.56
CA PRO A 218 -6.23 -6.12 5.76
C PRO A 218 -5.55 -4.91 6.42
N ILE A 219 -6.24 -4.26 7.35
CA ILE A 219 -5.73 -3.06 8.02
C ILE A 219 -4.46 -3.37 8.84
N PHE A 220 -4.42 -4.50 9.55
CA PHE A 220 -3.24 -4.93 10.30
C PHE A 220 -2.34 -5.86 9.45
N PRO A 221 -1.02 -5.66 9.44
CA PRO A 221 -0.19 -4.74 10.27
C PRO A 221 -0.01 -3.33 9.68
N PHE A 222 -0.55 -3.04 8.50
CA PHE A 222 -0.19 -1.86 7.70
C PHE A 222 -0.51 -0.53 8.37
N ILE A 223 -1.54 -0.50 9.23
CA ILE A 223 -1.86 0.67 10.05
C ILE A 223 -0.68 1.09 10.93
N SER A 224 0.05 0.14 11.51
CA SER A 224 1.21 0.45 12.36
C SER A 224 2.35 1.09 11.56
N PHE A 225 2.62 0.59 10.36
CA PHE A 225 3.64 1.15 9.46
C PHE A 225 3.31 2.60 9.07
N PHE A 226 2.04 2.85 8.78
CA PHE A 226 1.57 4.19 8.47
C PHE A 226 1.69 5.14 9.66
N PHE A 227 1.26 4.73 10.86
CA PHE A 227 1.33 5.56 12.06
C PHE A 227 2.78 5.79 12.51
N PHE A 228 3.69 4.84 12.30
CA PHE A 228 5.13 5.05 12.45
C PHE A 228 5.62 6.21 11.57
N GLY A 229 5.30 6.17 10.27
CA GLY A 229 5.63 7.24 9.34
C GLY A 229 4.98 8.58 9.72
N ALA A 230 3.73 8.56 10.18
CA ALA A 230 3.04 9.77 10.65
C ALA A 230 3.73 10.38 11.88
N GLY A 231 4.20 9.56 12.83
CA GLY A 231 5.00 10.01 13.97
C GLY A 231 6.31 10.67 13.55
N ILE A 232 7.07 10.00 12.67
CA ILE A 232 8.31 10.55 12.07
C ILE A 232 8.04 11.90 11.42
N SER A 233 6.94 12.04 10.71
CA SER A 233 6.62 13.28 9.97
C SER A 233 6.42 14.48 10.88
N LYS A 234 5.88 14.28 12.08
CA LYS A 234 5.68 15.36 13.07
C LYS A 234 7.00 15.90 13.59
N ILE A 235 8.02 15.06 13.67
CA ILE A 235 9.36 15.42 14.19
C ILE A 235 10.24 15.97 13.06
N LEU A 236 10.51 15.13 12.05
CA LEU A 236 11.52 15.42 11.03
C LEU A 236 11.02 16.39 9.95
N TYR A 237 9.76 16.23 9.52
CA TYR A 237 9.20 17.03 8.42
C TYR A 237 8.29 18.17 8.88
N ARG A 238 8.42 18.62 10.13
CA ARG A 238 7.67 19.75 10.68
C ARG A 238 7.78 21.01 9.81
N LYS A 239 9.00 21.32 9.34
CA LYS A 239 9.29 22.48 8.49
C LYS A 239 8.95 22.26 7.02
N LYS A 240 8.50 21.08 6.62
CA LYS A 240 8.19 20.71 5.21
C LYS A 240 9.33 20.98 4.24
N LYS A 241 10.57 20.72 4.68
CA LYS A 241 11.81 20.89 3.91
C LYS A 241 12.50 19.55 3.75
N THR A 242 13.32 19.42 2.72
CA THR A 242 14.21 18.28 2.51
C THR A 242 15.21 18.14 3.66
N LEU A 243 15.46 16.89 4.08
CA LEU A 243 16.48 16.55 5.07
C LEU A 243 17.85 16.39 4.42
N PHE A 244 17.89 16.06 3.13
CA PHE A 244 19.10 15.73 2.39
C PHE A 244 19.32 16.66 1.18
N PRO A 245 19.47 17.99 1.39
CA PRO A 245 19.60 18.94 0.28
C PRO A 245 20.85 18.72 -0.57
N LEU A 246 21.90 18.13 0.00
CA LEU A 246 23.17 17.86 -0.71
C LEU A 246 23.09 16.66 -1.65
N LEU A 247 22.11 15.77 -1.47
CA LEU A 247 21.88 14.60 -2.31
C LEU A 247 20.84 14.85 -3.42
N ASP A 248 20.25 16.06 -3.46
CA ASP A 248 19.30 16.45 -4.50
C ASP A 248 20.01 16.58 -5.85
N GLY A 249 19.60 15.81 -6.85
CA GLY A 249 20.25 15.75 -8.17
C GLY A 249 19.46 14.99 -9.22
N CYS A 250 20.03 14.82 -10.39
CA CYS A 250 19.35 14.16 -11.51
C CYS A 250 19.17 12.65 -11.33
N TRP A 251 19.99 12.00 -10.49
CA TRP A 251 20.02 10.56 -10.31
C TRP A 251 18.70 9.95 -9.81
N HIS A 252 17.93 10.71 -9.02
CA HIS A 252 16.66 10.24 -8.47
C HIS A 252 15.43 10.62 -9.31
N ASN A 253 15.59 11.32 -10.43
CA ASN A 253 14.48 11.92 -11.18
C ASN A 253 13.43 10.91 -11.64
N VAL A 254 13.84 9.72 -12.08
CA VAL A 254 12.94 8.66 -12.56
C VAL A 254 12.03 8.19 -11.41
N PHE A 255 12.63 7.81 -10.28
CA PHE A 255 11.88 7.38 -9.09
C PHE A 255 11.01 8.51 -8.54
N SER A 256 11.56 9.72 -8.46
CA SER A 256 10.78 10.87 -7.99
C SER A 256 9.62 11.21 -8.91
N ALA A 257 9.74 11.00 -10.22
CA ALA A 257 8.63 11.15 -11.17
C ALA A 257 7.55 10.10 -10.92
N ALA A 258 7.92 8.83 -10.76
CA ALA A 258 7.01 7.76 -10.38
C ALA A 258 6.31 8.06 -9.04
N GLY A 259 7.05 8.56 -8.04
CA GLY A 259 6.49 8.92 -6.73
C GLY A 259 5.51 10.10 -6.77
N ARG A 260 5.73 11.07 -7.66
CA ARG A 260 4.78 12.18 -7.88
C ARG A 260 3.45 11.71 -8.46
N HIS A 261 3.47 10.65 -9.25
CA HIS A 261 2.32 10.08 -9.95
C HIS A 261 2.01 8.66 -9.48
N SER A 262 2.33 8.33 -8.21
CA SER A 262 2.30 6.96 -7.69
C SER A 262 0.98 6.22 -7.92
N LEU A 263 -0.17 6.88 -7.81
CA LEU A 263 -1.46 6.28 -8.10
C LEU A 263 -1.61 5.92 -9.59
N ALA A 264 -1.20 6.82 -10.49
CA ALA A 264 -1.24 6.54 -11.92
C ALA A 264 -0.25 5.43 -12.30
N VAL A 265 0.96 5.42 -11.71
CA VAL A 265 1.96 4.35 -11.93
C VAL A 265 1.42 3.01 -11.46
N TYR A 266 0.75 2.95 -10.31
CA TYR A 266 0.11 1.73 -9.82
C TYR A 266 -0.96 1.23 -10.80
N LEU A 267 -1.92 2.08 -11.16
CA LEU A 267 -3.04 1.70 -12.02
C LEU A 267 -2.58 1.33 -13.44
N LEU A 268 -1.74 2.16 -14.05
CA LEU A 268 -1.21 1.90 -15.39
C LEU A 268 -0.27 0.70 -15.39
N GLY A 269 0.53 0.51 -14.34
CA GLY A 269 1.41 -0.65 -14.19
C GLY A 269 0.64 -1.96 -14.23
N GLN A 270 -0.51 -2.03 -13.54
CA GLN A 270 -1.40 -3.18 -13.57
C GLN A 270 -1.99 -3.43 -14.98
N VAL A 271 -2.50 -2.37 -15.60
CA VAL A 271 -3.05 -2.47 -16.96
C VAL A 271 -1.99 -2.94 -17.96
N VAL A 272 -0.76 -2.43 -17.85
CA VAL A 272 0.36 -2.83 -18.72
C VAL A 272 0.76 -4.28 -18.45
N ALA A 273 0.87 -4.73 -17.20
CA ALA A 273 1.24 -6.10 -16.86
C ALA A 273 0.21 -7.10 -17.40
N LEU A 274 -1.07 -6.89 -17.11
CA LEU A 274 -2.16 -7.73 -17.62
C LEU A 274 -2.27 -7.69 -19.15
N GLY A 275 -2.20 -6.49 -19.72
CA GLY A 275 -2.23 -6.33 -21.19
C GLY A 275 -1.08 -7.03 -21.89
N MET A 276 0.11 -7.00 -21.33
CA MET A 276 1.26 -7.74 -21.85
C MET A 276 1.02 -9.26 -21.78
N GLY A 277 0.47 -9.76 -20.67
CA GLY A 277 0.11 -11.18 -20.52
C GLY A 277 -0.91 -11.61 -21.57
N VAL A 278 -1.98 -10.83 -21.76
CA VAL A 278 -2.99 -11.10 -22.81
C VAL A 278 -2.36 -11.08 -24.21
N LEU A 279 -1.53 -10.10 -24.54
CA LEU A 279 -0.86 -10.02 -25.84
C LEU A 279 0.07 -11.21 -26.09
N LEU A 280 0.82 -11.64 -25.10
CA LEU A 280 1.67 -12.84 -25.19
C LEU A 280 0.82 -14.10 -25.38
N SER A 281 -0.27 -14.26 -24.62
CA SER A 281 -1.19 -15.38 -24.80
C SER A 281 -1.78 -15.42 -26.22
N LEU A 282 -2.28 -14.28 -26.73
CA LEU A 282 -2.80 -14.18 -28.09
C LEU A 282 -1.76 -14.50 -29.16
N ALA A 283 -0.53 -14.00 -28.98
CA ALA A 283 0.55 -14.17 -29.96
C ALA A 283 1.03 -15.63 -30.07
N PHE A 284 1.04 -16.38 -28.97
CA PHE A 284 1.67 -17.69 -28.92
C PHE A 284 0.65 -18.86 -28.78
N LEU A 285 -0.49 -18.63 -28.13
CA LEU A 285 -1.49 -19.68 -27.83
C LEU A 285 -2.80 -19.51 -28.61
N GLY A 286 -3.00 -18.35 -29.26
CA GLY A 286 -4.26 -18.03 -29.92
C GLY A 286 -5.39 -17.77 -28.91
N THR A 287 -6.64 -17.69 -29.44
CA THR A 287 -7.81 -17.36 -28.61
C THR A 287 -8.33 -18.50 -27.75
N THR A 288 -7.84 -19.73 -27.94
CA THR A 288 -8.38 -20.95 -27.32
C THR A 288 -8.10 -21.10 -25.84
N LEU A 289 -7.10 -20.41 -25.30
CA LEU A 289 -6.66 -20.53 -23.89
C LEU A 289 -6.84 -19.26 -23.06
N LEU A 290 -7.48 -18.23 -23.59
CA LEU A 290 -7.72 -17.00 -22.81
C LEU A 290 -8.81 -17.15 -21.76
N PHE A 291 -9.64 -18.21 -21.84
CA PHE A 291 -10.83 -18.41 -21.00
C PHE A 291 -10.97 -19.85 -20.49
N SER A 292 -9.93 -20.66 -20.56
CA SER A 292 -9.86 -21.98 -19.92
C SER A 292 -9.19 -21.85 -18.54
#